data_d38422f4f94a300d12d2582008d5732a
#
_entry.id   d38422f4f94a300d12d2582008d5732a
#
_cell.length_a   1.000
_cell.length_b   1.000
_cell.length_c   1.000
_cell.angle_alpha   90.00
_cell.angle_beta   90.00
_cell.angle_gamma   90.00
#
_symmetry.space_group_name_H-M   'P 1'
#
loop_
_entity.id
_entity.type
_entity.pdbx_description
1 polymer ?
#
loop_
_entity_poly.entity_id
_entity_poly.type
_entity_poly.pdbx_seq_one_letter_code
_entity_poly.pdbx_strand_id
1 'polypeptide(L)'
;MTDERYAVILVYSTSYALRAEKVLTKAGIPCKLIPVPRHLSSDCGVCVRIERTDQEAALRALEAARVEIEGVFRYSTRLAAKW
;
A
#
# COMPACT_ATOMS: atom_id res chain seq x y z
N MET A 1 -20.30 -8.54 6.49
CA MET A 1 -19.04 -9.13 6.05
C MET A 1 -18.01 -8.04 5.88
N THR A 2 -16.90 -8.18 6.55
CA THR A 2 -15.85 -7.18 6.43
C THR A 2 -15.04 -7.43 5.18
N ASP A 3 -14.82 -6.37 4.44
CA ASP A 3 -14.04 -6.46 3.23
C ASP A 3 -12.60 -6.06 3.54
N GLU A 4 -11.88 -6.97 4.19
CA GLU A 4 -10.49 -6.73 4.56
C GLU A 4 -9.54 -7.44 3.61
N ARG A 5 -9.90 -7.42 2.33
CA ARG A 5 -9.08 -8.11 1.35
C ARG A 5 -7.85 -7.31 0.93
N TYR A 6 -7.78 -6.06 1.30
CA TYR A 6 -6.68 -5.19 0.90
C TYR A 6 -5.84 -4.74 2.07
N ALA A 7 -4.61 -4.39 1.77
CA ALA A 7 -3.73 -3.72 2.71
C ALA A 7 -3.15 -2.50 2.00
N VAL A 8 -2.78 -1.49 2.75
CA VAL A 8 -2.14 -0.32 2.19
C VAL A 8 -0.76 -0.17 2.80
N ILE A 9 0.19 0.20 1.95
CA ILE A 9 1.56 0.44 2.36
C ILE A 9 1.77 1.94 2.37
N LEU A 10 1.99 2.50 3.54
CA LEU A 10 2.27 3.92 3.67
C LEU A 10 3.75 4.16 3.44
N VAL A 11 4.06 5.20 2.70
CA VAL A 11 5.44 5.55 2.38
C VAL A 11 5.69 7.00 2.74
N TYR A 12 6.97 7.39 2.79
CA TYR A 12 7.35 8.72 3.26
C TYR A 12 7.14 9.83 2.25
N SER A 13 7.06 9.50 0.98
CA SER A 13 6.83 10.52 -0.04
C SER A 13 6.21 9.89 -1.28
N THR A 14 5.69 10.76 -2.16
CA THR A 14 5.12 10.33 -3.42
C THR A 14 6.15 9.62 -4.29
N SER A 15 7.41 10.05 -4.21
CA SER A 15 8.48 9.38 -4.96
C SER A 15 8.62 7.93 -4.53
N TYR A 16 8.56 7.67 -3.24
CA TYR A 16 8.62 6.31 -2.74
C TYR A 16 7.40 5.50 -3.16
N ALA A 17 6.24 6.14 -3.22
CA ALA A 17 5.03 5.46 -3.66
C ALA A 17 5.16 4.99 -5.12
N LEU A 18 5.64 5.87 -5.97
CA LEU A 18 5.83 5.53 -7.38
C LEU A 18 6.87 4.42 -7.54
N ARG A 19 7.94 4.50 -6.77
CA ARG A 19 8.98 3.48 -6.82
C ARG A 19 8.46 2.14 -6.33
N ALA A 20 7.68 2.16 -5.25
CA ALA A 20 7.08 0.93 -4.72
C ALA A 20 6.16 0.30 -5.76
N GLU A 21 5.37 1.11 -6.45
CA GLU A 21 4.49 0.61 -7.49
C GLU A 21 5.27 -0.10 -8.58
N LYS A 22 6.36 0.50 -9.02
CA LYS A 22 7.19 -0.11 -10.05
C LYS A 22 7.79 -1.44 -9.60
N VAL A 23 8.30 -1.46 -8.38
CA VAL A 23 8.92 -2.67 -7.82
C VAL A 23 7.90 -3.80 -7.75
N LEU A 24 6.71 -3.49 -7.24
CA LEU A 24 5.68 -4.49 -7.07
C LEU A 24 5.14 -4.99 -8.42
N THR A 25 4.94 -4.07 -9.36
CA THR A 25 4.49 -4.45 -10.69
C THR A 25 5.51 -5.38 -11.36
N LYS A 26 6.77 -5.05 -11.21
CA LYS A 26 7.84 -5.86 -11.79
C LYS A 26 7.92 -7.23 -11.14
N ALA A 27 7.55 -7.32 -9.86
CA ALA A 27 7.53 -8.59 -9.15
C ALA A 27 6.26 -9.41 -9.43
N GLY A 28 5.36 -8.89 -10.24
CA GLY A 28 4.13 -9.58 -10.56
C GLY A 28 3.06 -9.43 -9.49
N ILE A 29 3.19 -8.47 -8.62
CA ILE A 29 2.24 -8.25 -7.53
C ILE A 29 1.30 -7.10 -7.91
N PRO A 30 -0.01 -7.37 -8.05
CA PRO A 30 -0.96 -6.31 -8.38
C PRO A 30 -0.99 -5.25 -7.30
N CYS A 31 -0.93 -3.99 -7.70
CA CYS A 31 -0.97 -2.89 -6.75
C CYS A 31 -1.58 -1.67 -7.42
N LYS A 32 -1.99 -0.72 -6.60
CA LYS A 32 -2.61 0.51 -7.10
C LYS A 32 -2.30 1.64 -6.14
N LEU A 33 -1.98 2.81 -6.69
CA LEU A 33 -1.80 4.00 -5.87
C LEU A 33 -3.18 4.58 -5.57
N ILE A 34 -3.42 4.86 -4.31
CA ILE A 34 -4.69 5.46 -3.87
C ILE A 34 -4.39 6.55 -2.85
N PRO A 35 -5.35 7.47 -2.64
CA PRO A 35 -5.18 8.45 -1.56
C PRO A 35 -5.14 7.74 -0.21
N VAL A 36 -4.37 8.29 0.71
CA VAL A 36 -4.30 7.73 2.06
C VAL A 36 -5.69 7.80 2.71
N PRO A 37 -6.21 6.67 3.23
CA PRO A 37 -7.51 6.68 3.90
C PRO A 37 -7.52 7.64 5.09
N ARG A 38 -8.67 8.23 5.35
CA ARG A 38 -8.81 9.24 6.40
C ARG A 38 -8.43 8.75 7.78
N HIS A 39 -8.69 7.49 8.06
CA HIS A 39 -8.40 6.94 9.37
C HIS A 39 -6.91 6.64 9.57
N LEU A 40 -6.12 6.80 8.54
CA LEU A 40 -4.68 6.64 8.61
C LEU A 40 -4.03 8.00 8.46
N SER A 41 -2.91 8.17 9.14
CA SER A 41 -2.19 9.44 9.13
C SER A 41 -0.88 9.26 8.38
N SER A 42 -0.62 10.12 7.41
CA SER A 42 0.63 10.07 6.66
C SER A 42 0.89 11.41 6.01
N ASP A 43 2.14 11.80 5.98
CA ASP A 43 2.56 13.04 5.31
C ASP A 43 2.52 12.91 3.79
N CYS A 44 2.49 11.70 3.27
CA CYS A 44 2.57 11.48 1.83
C CYS A 44 1.18 11.59 1.25
N GLY A 45 0.26 11.78 1.29
CA GLY A 45 -1.05 11.89 0.64
C GLY A 45 -1.44 10.70 -0.21
N VAL A 46 -0.52 9.83 -0.59
CA VAL A 46 -0.85 8.63 -1.36
C VAL A 46 -0.21 7.41 -0.72
N CYS A 47 -0.82 6.25 -0.96
CA CYS A 47 -0.29 5.00 -0.47
C CYS A 47 -0.48 3.93 -1.54
N VAL A 48 0.11 2.77 -1.33
CA VAL A 48 0.03 1.66 -2.29
C VAL A 48 -0.92 0.62 -1.73
N ARG A 49 -1.98 0.33 -2.47
CA ARG A 49 -2.93 -0.71 -2.09
C ARG A 49 -2.53 -2.02 -2.74
N ILE A 50 -2.51 -3.07 -1.95
CA ILE A 50 -2.25 -4.43 -2.42
C ILE A 50 -3.29 -5.36 -1.81
N GLU A 51 -3.37 -6.58 -2.32
CA GLU A 51 -4.20 -7.58 -1.69
C GLU A 51 -3.48 -8.12 -0.46
N ARG A 52 -4.25 -8.39 0.59
CA ARG A 52 -3.65 -8.89 1.84
C ARG A 52 -2.86 -10.18 1.64
N THR A 53 -3.32 -11.02 0.73
CA THR A 53 -2.62 -12.29 0.46
C THR A 53 -1.23 -12.07 -0.13
N ASP A 54 -1.00 -10.88 -0.70
CA ASP A 54 0.29 -10.55 -1.29
C ASP A 54 1.19 -9.76 -0.37
N GLN A 55 0.72 -9.47 0.85
CA GLN A 55 1.44 -8.58 1.75
C GLN A 55 2.88 -9.02 2.02
N GLU A 56 3.07 -10.29 2.35
CA GLU A 56 4.40 -10.78 2.66
C GLU A 56 5.34 -10.68 1.46
N ALA A 57 4.84 -11.11 0.29
CA ALA A 57 5.65 -11.05 -0.92
C ALA A 57 5.97 -9.59 -1.29
N ALA A 58 4.99 -8.70 -1.09
CA ALA A 58 5.18 -7.28 -1.39
C ALA A 58 6.25 -6.68 -0.49
N LEU A 59 6.21 -6.98 0.80
CA LEU A 59 7.20 -6.45 1.73
C LEU A 59 8.59 -6.96 1.41
N ARG A 60 8.70 -8.21 1.03
CA ARG A 60 10.00 -8.76 0.64
C ARG A 60 10.55 -8.11 -0.62
N ALA A 61 9.67 -7.85 -1.59
CA ALA A 61 10.10 -7.21 -2.82
C ALA A 61 10.58 -5.78 -2.56
N LEU A 62 9.87 -5.06 -1.72
CA LEU A 62 10.24 -3.68 -1.38
C LEU A 62 11.53 -3.65 -0.58
N GLU A 63 11.71 -4.58 0.35
CA GLU A 63 12.93 -4.65 1.12
C GLU A 63 14.12 -4.97 0.23
N ALA A 64 13.96 -5.90 -0.70
CA ALA A 64 15.03 -6.26 -1.62
C ALA A 64 15.43 -5.08 -2.50
N ALA A 65 14.47 -4.22 -2.85
CA ALA A 65 14.73 -3.05 -3.66
C ALA A 65 15.11 -1.84 -2.82
N ARG A 66 15.19 -2.00 -1.50
CA ARG A 66 15.54 -0.94 -0.56
C ARG A 66 14.61 0.24 -0.63
N VAL A 67 13.32 -0.04 -0.79
CA VAL A 67 12.29 0.99 -0.74
C VAL A 67 11.79 1.05 0.69
N GLU A 68 12.04 2.17 1.36
CA GLU A 68 11.60 2.35 2.73
C GLU A 68 10.11 2.62 2.78
N ILE A 69 9.45 2.02 3.75
CA ILE A 69 8.02 2.22 3.94
C ILE A 69 7.77 2.73 5.36
N GLU A 70 6.66 3.46 5.50
CA GLU A 70 6.27 3.98 6.81
C GLU A 70 5.55 2.92 7.62
N GLY A 71 4.76 2.10 6.96
CA GLY A 71 4.05 1.02 7.63
C GLY A 71 3.08 0.35 6.70
N VAL A 72 2.48 -0.74 7.18
CA VAL A 72 1.47 -1.49 6.44
C VAL A 72 0.23 -1.59 7.32
N PHE A 73 -0.92 -1.29 6.75
CA PHE A 73 -2.17 -1.26 7.49
C PHE A 73 -3.27 -1.97 6.70
N ARG A 74 -4.24 -2.50 7.42
CA ARG A 74 -5.41 -3.09 6.79
C ARG A 74 -6.24 -1.99 6.14
N TYR A 75 -6.76 -2.28 4.98
CA TYR A 75 -7.61 -1.35 4.28
C TYR A 75 -8.96 -2.01 4.03
N SER A 76 -10.01 -1.38 4.53
CA SER A 76 -11.36 -1.87 4.34
C SER A 76 -12.08 -0.95 3.35
N THR A 77 -12.53 -1.52 2.23
CA THR A 77 -13.30 -0.74 1.27
C THR A 77 -14.62 -0.27 1.88
N ARG A 78 -15.07 -0.99 2.90
CA ARG A 78 -16.27 -0.59 3.61
C ARG A 78 -16.08 0.74 4.33
N LEU A 79 -14.91 0.94 4.93
CA LEU A 79 -14.61 2.22 5.56
C LEU A 79 -14.47 3.32 4.52
N ALA A 80 -13.81 3.02 3.42
CA ALA A 80 -13.62 3.99 2.35
C ALA A 80 -14.95 4.41 1.74
N ALA A 81 -15.89 3.50 1.65
CA ALA A 81 -17.18 3.79 1.04
C ALA A 81 -18.03 4.77 1.85
N LYS A 82 -17.65 5.03 3.07
CA LYS A 82 -18.38 5.97 3.92
C LYS A 82 -17.95 7.42 3.73
N TRP A 83 -16.95 7.64 2.96
CA TRP A 83 -16.42 8.99 2.75
C TRP A 83 -17.05 9.68 1.53
#